data_d1d8a2e5f4bb7abf422beb730bef222f
#
_entry.id   d1d8a2e5f4bb7abf422beb730bef222f
#
_cell.length_a   1.000
_cell.length_b   1.000
_cell.length_c   1.000
_cell.angle_alpha   90.00
_cell.angle_beta   90.00
_cell.angle_gamma   90.00
#
_symmetry.space_group_name_H-M   'P 1'
#
loop_
_entity.id
_entity.type
_entity.pdbx_description
1 polymer ?
#
loop_
_entity_poly.entity_id
_entity_poly.type
_entity_poly.pdbx_seq_one_letter_code
_entity_poly.pdbx_strand_id
1 'polypeptide(L)'
;MKQWYKTRKKDPFYLKAKKNDIISRAYYKLEEIDKKYNLFKNQKKILDVGCSPGGWTQYILKKNPKNKIVGIDLLPIDHQIDGELTFYMMDLNEFDNIDKLFTNNKYTFNSIISDIAPNTSGNQFLDQTNSYNLSLLSSKFIEKYLNKGGSFLVKNFQGEDTEKLFKFIKNYFEKTIYVKPAASDKKSKEIYILGLVKK
;
A
#
# COMPACT_ATOMS: atom_id res chain seq x y z
N MET A 1 -11.35 -7.43 -27.99
CA MET A 1 -11.37 -7.50 -26.50
C MET A 1 -9.94 -7.77 -26.04
N LYS A 2 -9.29 -6.83 -25.29
CA LYS A 2 -7.86 -6.90 -24.95
C LYS A 2 -7.55 -8.18 -24.16
N GLN A 3 -6.45 -8.86 -24.48
CA GLN A 3 -5.99 -10.13 -23.89
C GLN A 3 -5.92 -10.08 -22.35
N TRP A 4 -5.64 -8.91 -21.79
CA TRP A 4 -5.69 -8.56 -20.38
C TRP A 4 -7.06 -8.82 -19.70
N TYR A 5 -8.18 -8.57 -20.38
CA TYR A 5 -9.54 -8.82 -19.87
C TYR A 5 -9.85 -10.32 -19.73
N LYS A 6 -9.28 -11.15 -20.64
CA LYS A 6 -9.45 -12.62 -20.60
C LYS A 6 -8.67 -13.27 -19.47
N THR A 7 -7.49 -12.73 -19.13
CA THR A 7 -6.63 -13.28 -18.04
C THR A 7 -7.22 -12.96 -16.67
N ARG A 8 -7.83 -11.79 -16.47
CA ARG A 8 -8.46 -11.37 -15.23
C ARG A 8 -9.64 -12.27 -14.82
N LYS A 9 -10.42 -12.73 -15.78
CA LYS A 9 -11.57 -13.64 -15.53
C LYS A 9 -11.17 -15.03 -15.04
N LYS A 10 -9.89 -15.41 -15.15
CA LYS A 10 -9.34 -16.71 -14.66
C LYS A 10 -8.58 -16.57 -13.35
N ASP A 11 -8.42 -15.35 -12.81
CA ASP A 11 -7.73 -15.12 -11.55
C ASP A 11 -8.63 -15.53 -10.36
N PRO A 12 -8.25 -16.56 -9.56
CA PRO A 12 -9.07 -17.05 -8.44
C PRO A 12 -9.39 -15.97 -7.41
N PHE A 13 -8.44 -15.05 -7.14
CA PHE A 13 -8.63 -13.97 -6.19
C PHE A 13 -9.56 -12.88 -6.72
N TYR A 14 -9.55 -12.62 -8.02
CA TYR A 14 -10.51 -11.72 -8.65
C TYR A 14 -11.95 -12.28 -8.56
N LEU A 15 -12.13 -13.57 -8.88
CA LEU A 15 -13.43 -14.25 -8.77
C LEU A 15 -13.90 -14.28 -7.32
N LYS A 16 -13.01 -14.59 -6.37
CA LYS A 16 -13.29 -14.57 -4.94
C LYS A 16 -13.71 -13.18 -4.45
N ALA A 17 -13.01 -12.11 -4.92
CA ALA A 17 -13.35 -10.74 -4.57
C ALA A 17 -14.78 -10.39 -5.02
N LYS A 18 -15.12 -10.70 -6.29
CA LYS A 18 -16.45 -10.45 -6.84
C LYS A 18 -17.55 -11.21 -6.08
N LYS A 19 -17.29 -12.46 -5.67
CA LYS A 19 -18.27 -13.29 -4.93
C LYS A 19 -18.53 -12.75 -3.51
N ASN A 20 -17.53 -12.12 -2.87
CA ASN A 20 -17.57 -11.72 -1.46
C ASN A 20 -17.78 -10.21 -1.27
N ASP A 21 -18.18 -9.49 -2.29
CA ASP A 21 -18.35 -8.03 -2.26
C ASP A 21 -17.07 -7.29 -1.80
N ILE A 22 -15.95 -7.73 -2.35
CA ILE A 22 -14.64 -7.14 -2.11
C ILE A 22 -14.27 -6.25 -3.30
N ILE A 23 -13.90 -5.00 -3.01
CA ILE A 23 -13.62 -3.95 -4.00
C ILE A 23 -12.53 -4.38 -4.99
N SER A 24 -11.45 -4.99 -4.49
CA SER A 24 -10.36 -5.46 -5.36
C SER A 24 -9.63 -6.68 -4.79
N ARG A 25 -8.96 -7.45 -5.66
CA ARG A 25 -8.14 -8.59 -5.22
C ARG A 25 -6.95 -8.19 -4.32
N ALA A 26 -6.56 -6.90 -4.33
CA ALA A 26 -5.52 -6.37 -3.46
C ALA A 26 -5.85 -6.57 -1.96
N TYR A 27 -7.14 -6.60 -1.62
CA TYR A 27 -7.64 -6.98 -0.29
C TYR A 27 -6.96 -8.25 0.25
N TYR A 28 -6.89 -9.30 -0.55
CA TYR A 28 -6.35 -10.59 -0.12
C TYR A 28 -4.83 -10.57 0.07
N LYS A 29 -4.11 -9.70 -0.61
CA LYS A 29 -2.67 -9.51 -0.38
C LYS A 29 -2.43 -8.96 1.02
N LEU A 30 -3.16 -7.91 1.39
CA LEU A 30 -3.04 -7.33 2.72
C LEU A 30 -3.55 -8.26 3.81
N GLU A 31 -4.65 -8.98 3.54
CA GLU A 31 -5.18 -10.00 4.46
C GLU A 31 -4.12 -11.06 4.80
N GLU A 32 -3.40 -11.57 3.81
CA GLU A 32 -2.35 -12.58 4.01
C GLU A 32 -1.17 -12.01 4.83
N ILE A 33 -0.71 -10.80 4.47
CA ILE A 33 0.37 -10.12 5.19
C ILE A 33 -0.04 -9.88 6.66
N ASP A 34 -1.24 -9.36 6.88
CA ASP A 34 -1.71 -9.03 8.23
C ASP A 34 -1.97 -10.28 9.08
N LYS A 35 -2.47 -11.38 8.52
CA LYS A 35 -2.59 -12.66 9.23
C LYS A 35 -1.25 -13.16 9.77
N LYS A 36 -0.16 -12.88 9.06
CA LYS A 36 1.19 -13.31 9.46
C LYS A 36 1.86 -12.36 10.45
N TYR A 37 1.62 -11.06 10.33
CA TYR A 37 2.37 -10.03 11.07
C TYR A 37 1.52 -9.20 12.05
N ASN A 38 0.19 -9.40 12.08
CA ASN A 38 -0.75 -8.72 12.99
C ASN A 38 -0.66 -7.19 12.97
N LEU A 39 -0.61 -6.60 11.77
CA LEU A 39 -0.38 -5.17 11.59
C LEU A 39 -1.53 -4.30 12.12
N PHE A 40 -2.79 -4.80 12.07
CA PHE A 40 -4.00 -4.02 12.36
C PHE A 40 -4.86 -4.59 13.49
N LYS A 41 -4.28 -5.37 14.40
CA LYS A 41 -5.03 -6.02 15.51
C LYS A 41 -5.67 -5.01 16.45
N ASN A 42 -4.97 -3.96 16.81
CA ASN A 42 -5.43 -2.90 17.72
C ASN A 42 -5.86 -1.67 16.92
N GLN A 43 -6.67 -0.78 17.53
CA GLN A 43 -7.03 0.49 16.92
C GLN A 43 -5.79 1.27 16.50
N LYS A 44 -5.78 1.73 15.24
CA LYS A 44 -4.64 2.41 14.64
C LYS A 44 -5.09 3.60 13.80
N LYS A 45 -4.20 4.57 13.68
CA LYS A 45 -4.24 5.58 12.64
C LYS A 45 -3.34 5.12 11.50
N ILE A 46 -3.89 4.99 10.29
CA ILE A 46 -3.20 4.39 9.14
C ILE A 46 -3.17 5.41 8.00
N LEU A 47 -2.03 5.53 7.34
CA LEU A 47 -1.91 6.19 6.04
C LEU A 47 -1.90 5.11 4.95
N ASP A 48 -2.84 5.21 4.01
CA ASP A 48 -2.94 4.36 2.81
C ASP A 48 -2.56 5.17 1.57
N VAL A 49 -1.35 4.97 1.05
CA VAL A 49 -0.79 5.69 -0.10
C VAL A 49 -1.03 4.90 -1.38
N GLY A 50 -1.76 5.49 -2.33
CA GLY A 50 -2.25 4.77 -3.50
C GLY A 50 -3.45 3.90 -3.14
N CYS A 51 -4.40 4.47 -2.39
CA CYS A 51 -5.50 3.72 -1.76
C CYS A 51 -6.62 3.32 -2.74
N SER A 52 -6.75 3.97 -3.91
CA SER A 52 -7.79 3.63 -4.89
C SER A 52 -7.56 2.21 -5.50
N PRO A 53 -8.62 1.46 -5.72
CA PRO A 53 -10.04 1.73 -5.54
C PRO A 53 -10.58 1.47 -4.12
N GLY A 54 -9.73 1.22 -3.10
CA GLY A 54 -10.15 1.06 -1.71
C GLY A 54 -10.05 -0.37 -1.16
N GLY A 55 -9.39 -1.30 -1.86
CA GLY A 55 -9.32 -2.70 -1.42
C GLY A 55 -8.59 -2.90 -0.09
N TRP A 56 -7.49 -2.21 0.15
CA TRP A 56 -6.76 -2.26 1.42
C TRP A 56 -7.50 -1.53 2.53
N THR A 57 -8.00 -0.34 2.24
CA THR A 57 -8.87 0.43 3.14
C THR A 57 -10.06 -0.42 3.60
N GLN A 58 -10.76 -1.10 2.68
CA GLN A 58 -11.88 -1.99 3.02
C GLN A 58 -11.46 -3.13 3.94
N TYR A 59 -10.31 -3.78 3.69
CA TYR A 59 -9.79 -4.83 4.55
C TYR A 59 -9.58 -4.35 5.99
N ILE A 60 -8.88 -3.22 6.14
CA ILE A 60 -8.50 -2.67 7.44
C ILE A 60 -9.74 -2.30 8.27
N LEU A 61 -10.73 -1.66 7.65
CA LEU A 61 -11.96 -1.25 8.32
C LEU A 61 -12.88 -2.44 8.63
N LYS A 62 -12.96 -3.44 7.76
CA LYS A 62 -13.66 -4.71 8.06
C LYS A 62 -13.00 -5.46 9.22
N LYS A 63 -11.68 -5.45 9.32
CA LYS A 63 -10.96 -6.12 10.41
C LYS A 63 -11.16 -5.43 11.76
N ASN A 64 -11.12 -4.12 11.78
CA ASN A 64 -11.37 -3.33 12.98
C ASN A 64 -11.99 -1.98 12.60
N PRO A 65 -13.31 -1.82 12.78
CA PRO A 65 -14.01 -0.59 12.42
C PRO A 65 -13.58 0.65 13.22
N LYS A 66 -12.81 0.48 14.29
CA LYS A 66 -12.24 1.60 15.07
C LYS A 66 -10.95 2.15 14.47
N ASN A 67 -10.43 1.54 13.41
CA ASN A 67 -9.30 2.10 12.68
C ASN A 67 -9.71 3.41 11.99
N LYS A 68 -8.75 4.34 11.92
CA LYS A 68 -8.90 5.63 11.24
C LYS A 68 -7.91 5.67 10.09
N ILE A 69 -8.40 5.89 8.89
CA ILE A 69 -7.56 5.88 7.69
C ILE A 69 -7.52 7.26 7.06
N VAL A 70 -6.33 7.68 6.71
CA VAL A 70 -6.09 8.77 5.76
C VAL A 70 -5.63 8.12 4.46
N GLY A 71 -6.37 8.32 3.39
CA GLY A 71 -6.05 7.80 2.05
C GLY A 71 -5.59 8.91 1.12
N ILE A 72 -4.57 8.63 0.30
CA ILE A 72 -4.10 9.52 -0.78
C ILE A 72 -4.07 8.72 -2.08
N ASP A 73 -4.64 9.26 -3.14
CA ASP A 73 -4.54 8.71 -4.49
C ASP A 73 -4.79 9.80 -5.54
N LEU A 74 -4.32 9.59 -6.77
CA LEU A 74 -4.70 10.38 -7.95
C LEU A 74 -6.12 10.09 -8.44
N LEU A 75 -6.60 8.88 -8.18
CA LEU A 75 -7.89 8.39 -8.65
C LEU A 75 -8.91 8.40 -7.51
N PRO A 76 -10.17 8.71 -7.77
CA PRO A 76 -11.23 8.69 -6.76
C PRO A 76 -11.46 7.26 -6.22
N ILE A 77 -12.07 7.20 -5.05
CA ILE A 77 -12.65 5.97 -4.52
C ILE A 77 -14.14 6.00 -4.84
N ASP A 78 -14.56 5.24 -5.86
CA ASP A 78 -15.94 5.21 -6.35
C ASP A 78 -16.83 4.22 -5.57
N HIS A 79 -16.30 3.63 -4.51
CA HIS A 79 -17.00 2.63 -3.68
C HIS A 79 -17.31 3.19 -2.29
N GLN A 80 -18.50 2.91 -1.80
CA GLN A 80 -18.81 3.16 -0.40
C GLN A 80 -18.00 2.20 0.48
N ILE A 81 -17.27 2.75 1.43
CA ILE A 81 -16.48 1.99 2.41
C ILE A 81 -16.96 2.39 3.80
N ASP A 82 -17.49 1.42 4.55
CA ASP A 82 -17.96 1.66 5.90
C ASP A 82 -16.79 1.85 6.87
N GLY A 83 -16.81 2.95 7.61
CA GLY A 83 -15.80 3.28 8.62
C GLY A 83 -15.19 4.67 8.43
N GLU A 84 -14.17 4.99 9.24
CA GLU A 84 -13.55 6.32 9.27
C GLU A 84 -12.42 6.42 8.24
N LEU A 85 -12.75 6.94 7.05
CA LEU A 85 -11.82 7.25 5.97
C LEU A 85 -11.84 8.75 5.66
N THR A 86 -10.68 9.39 5.75
CA THR A 86 -10.45 10.74 5.19
C THR A 86 -9.64 10.58 3.91
N PHE A 87 -10.23 10.91 2.77
CA PHE A 87 -9.59 10.74 1.46
C PHE A 87 -9.16 12.09 0.88
N TYR A 88 -7.93 12.12 0.36
CA TYR A 88 -7.37 13.26 -0.37
C TYR A 88 -6.98 12.84 -1.78
N MET A 89 -7.59 13.46 -2.79
CA MET A 89 -7.20 13.26 -4.18
C MET A 89 -5.99 14.15 -4.48
N MET A 90 -4.79 13.57 -4.42
CA MET A 90 -3.51 14.28 -4.57
C MET A 90 -2.48 13.42 -5.30
N ASP A 91 -1.59 14.08 -6.05
CA ASP A 91 -0.44 13.43 -6.66
C ASP A 91 0.69 13.26 -5.61
N LEU A 92 1.21 12.05 -5.47
CA LEU A 92 2.34 11.76 -4.59
C LEU A 92 3.62 12.55 -4.98
N ASN A 93 3.75 12.94 -6.26
CA ASN A 93 4.84 13.78 -6.72
C ASN A 93 4.77 15.21 -6.14
N GLU A 94 3.57 15.66 -5.74
CA GLU A 94 3.37 16.94 -5.04
C GLU A 94 3.59 16.80 -3.53
N PHE A 95 4.66 16.14 -3.13
CA PHE A 95 4.95 15.80 -1.73
C PHE A 95 4.89 17.01 -0.81
N ASP A 96 5.35 18.19 -1.24
CA ASP A 96 5.35 19.41 -0.43
C ASP A 96 3.93 19.89 -0.09
N ASN A 97 2.97 19.71 -0.99
CA ASN A 97 1.56 20.03 -0.73
C ASN A 97 0.95 19.06 0.28
N ILE A 98 1.28 17.78 0.16
CA ILE A 98 0.85 16.75 1.11
C ILE A 98 1.49 17.00 2.48
N ASP A 99 2.77 17.36 2.52
CA ASP A 99 3.50 17.68 3.75
C ASP A 99 2.89 18.87 4.49
N LYS A 100 2.54 19.93 3.77
CA LYS A 100 1.81 21.09 4.34
C LYS A 100 0.46 20.68 4.91
N LEU A 101 -0.32 19.91 4.15
CA LEU A 101 -1.62 19.40 4.58
C LEU A 101 -1.50 18.59 5.86
N PHE A 102 -0.55 17.66 5.92
CA PHE A 102 -0.35 16.76 7.06
C PHE A 102 0.15 17.52 8.29
N THR A 103 1.06 18.47 8.10
CA THR A 103 1.58 19.32 9.17
C THR A 103 0.47 20.19 9.78
N ASN A 104 -0.36 20.82 8.95
CA ASN A 104 -1.47 21.66 9.41
C ASN A 104 -2.53 20.86 10.19
N ASN A 105 -2.79 19.63 9.79
CA ASN A 105 -3.73 18.73 10.46
C ASN A 105 -3.08 17.90 11.59
N LYS A 106 -1.79 18.09 11.87
CA LYS A 106 -1.02 17.35 12.89
C LYS A 106 -1.16 15.83 12.76
N TYR A 107 -1.15 15.33 11.53
CA TYR A 107 -1.26 13.90 11.27
C TYR A 107 -0.03 13.14 11.79
N THR A 108 -0.29 12.03 12.46
CA THR A 108 0.70 10.99 12.78
C THR A 108 0.04 9.63 12.66
N PHE A 109 0.81 8.61 12.28
CA PHE A 109 0.29 7.29 11.95
C PHE A 109 0.99 6.18 12.74
N ASN A 110 0.24 5.12 13.07
CA ASN A 110 0.81 3.90 13.65
C ASN A 110 1.27 2.93 12.55
N SER A 111 0.69 3.04 11.36
CA SER A 111 1.09 2.26 10.19
C SER A 111 0.99 3.13 8.94
N ILE A 112 1.94 2.98 8.03
CA ILE A 112 1.91 3.55 6.69
C ILE A 112 1.98 2.39 5.73
N ILE A 113 1.05 2.33 4.79
CA ILE A 113 0.97 1.26 3.80
C ILE A 113 0.86 1.84 2.40
N SER A 114 1.37 1.12 1.40
CA SER A 114 1.27 1.53 0.01
C SER A 114 1.22 0.34 -0.94
N ASP A 115 0.13 0.23 -1.70
CA ASP A 115 0.00 -0.67 -2.86
C ASP A 115 0.08 0.10 -4.18
N ILE A 116 0.64 1.33 -4.15
CA ILE A 116 0.79 2.16 -5.34
C ILE A 116 1.60 1.44 -6.42
N ALA A 117 1.19 1.59 -7.66
CA ALA A 117 1.93 1.07 -8.82
C ALA A 117 1.93 2.07 -9.95
N PRO A 118 2.99 2.13 -10.76
CA PRO A 118 2.98 2.91 -11.97
C PRO A 118 2.02 2.30 -12.99
N ASN A 119 1.56 3.12 -13.94
CA ASN A 119 0.98 2.61 -15.17
C ASN A 119 2.05 1.80 -15.91
N THR A 120 1.81 0.51 -16.11
CA THR A 120 2.79 -0.36 -16.77
C THR A 120 2.88 -0.04 -18.26
N SER A 121 4.09 0.24 -18.73
CA SER A 121 4.40 0.55 -20.13
C SER A 121 4.62 -0.71 -20.98
N GLY A 122 4.89 -1.85 -20.34
CA GLY A 122 5.37 -3.09 -20.96
C GLY A 122 6.89 -3.13 -21.10
N ASN A 123 7.59 -2.02 -20.83
CA ASN A 123 9.04 -2.01 -20.70
C ASN A 123 9.41 -2.27 -19.24
N GLN A 124 9.99 -3.45 -19.00
CA GLN A 124 10.28 -3.93 -17.66
C GLN A 124 11.18 -2.98 -16.86
N PHE A 125 12.23 -2.45 -17.49
CA PHE A 125 13.18 -1.55 -16.81
C PHE A 125 12.49 -0.25 -16.40
N LEU A 126 11.71 0.35 -17.31
CA LEU A 126 10.98 1.58 -17.01
C LEU A 126 9.94 1.37 -15.90
N ASP A 127 9.20 0.26 -15.96
CA ASP A 127 8.18 -0.07 -14.95
C ASP A 127 8.81 -0.30 -13.56
N GLN A 128 10.00 -0.92 -13.50
CA GLN A 128 10.76 -1.11 -12.25
C GLN A 128 11.26 0.21 -11.69
N THR A 129 11.85 1.08 -12.52
CA THR A 129 12.33 2.41 -12.12
C THR A 129 11.19 3.27 -11.60
N ASN A 130 10.06 3.31 -12.29
CA ASN A 130 8.88 4.05 -11.85
C ASN A 130 8.31 3.51 -10.53
N SER A 131 8.27 2.18 -10.37
CA SER A 131 7.84 1.55 -9.12
C SER A 131 8.78 1.89 -7.96
N TYR A 132 10.09 1.86 -8.18
CA TYR A 132 11.09 2.28 -7.20
C TYR A 132 10.87 3.74 -6.76
N ASN A 133 10.69 4.66 -7.71
CA ASN A 133 10.46 6.07 -7.41
C ASN A 133 9.21 6.29 -6.56
N LEU A 134 8.09 5.64 -6.89
CA LEU A 134 6.86 5.71 -6.09
C LEU A 134 7.04 5.13 -4.69
N SER A 135 7.77 4.01 -4.57
CA SER A 135 8.08 3.39 -3.29
C SER A 135 8.98 4.29 -2.43
N LEU A 136 9.95 4.97 -3.05
CA LEU A 136 10.84 5.91 -2.38
C LEU A 136 10.07 7.15 -1.91
N LEU A 137 9.17 7.70 -2.73
CA LEU A 137 8.28 8.81 -2.35
C LEU A 137 7.40 8.41 -1.15
N SER A 138 6.78 7.21 -1.19
CA SER A 138 6.00 6.69 -0.06
C SER A 138 6.85 6.56 1.21
N SER A 139 8.13 6.24 1.08
CA SER A 139 9.04 6.09 2.21
C SER A 139 9.40 7.41 2.90
N LYS A 140 9.22 8.57 2.23
CA LYS A 140 9.44 9.88 2.86
C LYS A 140 8.52 10.14 4.05
N PHE A 141 7.33 9.53 4.08
CA PHE A 141 6.42 9.67 5.21
C PHE A 141 6.90 8.98 6.49
N ILE A 142 7.88 8.06 6.41
CA ILE A 142 8.38 7.30 7.57
C ILE A 142 8.95 8.25 8.63
N GLU A 143 9.84 9.13 8.23
CA GLU A 143 10.58 9.96 9.17
C GLU A 143 9.65 10.88 9.97
N LYS A 144 8.83 11.63 9.27
CA LYS A 144 8.03 12.73 9.85
C LYS A 144 6.69 12.27 10.44
N TYR A 145 6.04 11.27 9.82
CA TYR A 145 4.64 10.96 10.13
C TYR A 145 4.41 9.59 10.74
N LEU A 146 5.37 8.66 10.67
CA LEU A 146 5.22 7.36 11.33
C LEU A 146 5.67 7.44 12.78
N ASN A 147 4.82 7.03 13.71
CA ASN A 147 5.14 6.98 15.14
C ASN A 147 6.23 5.94 15.43
N LYS A 148 7.01 6.14 16.51
CA LYS A 148 7.89 5.10 17.06
C LYS A 148 7.10 3.83 17.34
N GLY A 149 7.71 2.68 17.11
CA GLY A 149 7.05 1.38 17.21
C GLY A 149 6.09 1.07 16.05
N GLY A 150 5.89 2.01 15.12
CA GLY A 150 5.01 1.86 13.96
C GLY A 150 5.51 0.88 12.91
N SER A 151 4.68 0.59 11.92
CA SER A 151 4.98 -0.31 10.80
C SER A 151 4.85 0.40 9.45
N PHE A 152 5.64 -0.05 8.47
CA PHE A 152 5.62 0.45 7.10
C PHE A 152 5.56 -0.73 6.12
N LEU A 153 4.65 -0.66 5.16
CA LEU A 153 4.51 -1.68 4.12
C LEU A 153 4.43 -1.00 2.76
N VAL A 154 5.33 -1.32 1.86
CA VAL A 154 5.34 -0.75 0.50
C VAL A 154 5.54 -1.80 -0.56
N LYS A 155 4.76 -1.70 -1.65
CA LYS A 155 4.96 -2.51 -2.84
C LYS A 155 6.11 -1.95 -3.68
N ASN A 156 6.92 -2.84 -4.27
CA ASN A 156 7.92 -2.53 -5.28
C ASN A 156 7.95 -3.61 -6.37
N PHE A 157 8.33 -3.25 -7.59
CA PHE A 157 8.66 -4.23 -8.61
C PHE A 157 10.14 -4.56 -8.52
N GLN A 158 10.45 -5.85 -8.35
CA GLN A 158 11.83 -6.32 -8.23
C GLN A 158 12.67 -5.90 -9.43
N GLY A 159 13.76 -5.20 -9.17
CA GLY A 159 14.73 -4.69 -10.13
C GLY A 159 16.04 -4.35 -9.43
N GLU A 160 16.95 -3.70 -10.16
CA GLU A 160 18.30 -3.37 -9.69
C GLU A 160 18.29 -2.51 -8.41
N ASP A 161 17.38 -1.55 -8.30
CA ASP A 161 17.27 -0.65 -7.14
C ASP A 161 16.50 -1.23 -5.95
N THR A 162 15.95 -2.45 -6.04
CA THR A 162 15.17 -3.05 -4.96
C THR A 162 15.96 -3.16 -3.66
N GLU A 163 17.22 -3.60 -3.75
CA GLU A 163 18.09 -3.73 -2.57
C GLU A 163 18.47 -2.37 -1.97
N LYS A 164 18.62 -1.35 -2.81
CA LYS A 164 18.86 0.03 -2.36
C LYS A 164 17.68 0.57 -1.56
N LEU A 165 16.45 0.37 -2.05
CA LEU A 165 15.23 0.73 -1.33
C LEU A 165 15.11 -0.04 -0.01
N PHE A 166 15.41 -1.34 -0.01
CA PHE A 166 15.38 -2.15 1.20
C PHE A 166 16.35 -1.63 2.26
N LYS A 167 17.60 -1.35 1.89
CA LYS A 167 18.61 -0.78 2.79
C LYS A 167 18.18 0.58 3.34
N PHE A 168 17.62 1.44 2.49
CA PHE A 168 17.08 2.73 2.92
C PHE A 168 16.01 2.56 4.01
N ILE A 169 14.99 1.71 3.76
CA ILE A 169 13.92 1.45 4.72
C ILE A 169 14.45 0.82 6.01
N LYS A 170 15.40 -0.12 5.91
CA LYS A 170 16.00 -0.84 7.04
C LYS A 170 16.60 0.10 8.10
N ASN A 171 17.09 1.27 7.71
CA ASN A 171 17.65 2.23 8.65
C ASN A 171 16.65 2.72 9.70
N TYR A 172 15.35 2.73 9.36
CA TYR A 172 14.29 3.24 10.21
C TYR A 172 13.64 2.19 11.13
N PHE A 173 13.89 0.89 10.90
CA PHE A 173 13.17 -0.19 11.60
C PHE A 173 14.10 -1.16 12.32
N GLU A 174 13.60 -1.77 13.39
CA GLU A 174 14.30 -2.86 14.07
C GLU A 174 14.34 -4.11 13.19
N LYS A 175 13.23 -4.38 12.47
CA LYS A 175 13.11 -5.52 11.57
C LYS A 175 12.57 -5.07 10.21
N THR A 176 13.25 -5.48 9.14
CA THR A 176 12.80 -5.24 7.76
C THR A 176 12.88 -6.55 6.99
N ILE A 177 11.82 -6.87 6.25
CA ILE A 177 11.69 -8.15 5.55
C ILE A 177 11.04 -7.96 4.17
N TYR A 178 11.40 -8.82 3.24
CA TYR A 178 10.66 -8.98 2.00
C TYR A 178 9.46 -9.91 2.23
N VAL A 179 8.32 -9.53 1.63
CA VAL A 179 7.09 -10.33 1.68
C VAL A 179 6.52 -10.46 0.27
N LYS A 180 6.21 -11.68 -0.13
CA LYS A 180 5.51 -11.95 -1.40
C LYS A 180 4.25 -12.75 -1.09
N PRO A 181 3.06 -12.11 -1.06
CA PRO A 181 1.80 -12.80 -0.82
C PRO A 181 1.48 -13.81 -1.93
N ALA A 182 0.86 -14.92 -1.59
CA ALA A 182 0.38 -15.90 -2.56
C ALA A 182 -0.73 -15.34 -3.47
N ALA A 183 -1.45 -14.31 -2.97
CA ALA A 183 -2.43 -13.55 -3.75
C ALA A 183 -1.80 -12.65 -4.84
N SER A 184 -0.48 -12.46 -4.84
CA SER A 184 0.25 -11.84 -5.94
C SER A 184 0.32 -12.78 -7.13
N ASP A 185 0.24 -12.24 -8.36
CA ASP A 185 0.44 -13.06 -9.56
C ASP A 185 1.85 -13.69 -9.51
N LYS A 186 1.92 -15.01 -9.72
CA LYS A 186 3.19 -15.78 -9.70
C LYS A 186 4.20 -15.26 -10.71
N LYS A 187 3.74 -14.72 -11.84
CA LYS A 187 4.57 -14.16 -12.91
C LYS A 187 4.94 -12.70 -12.64
N SER A 188 4.28 -12.05 -11.70
CA SER A 188 4.56 -10.66 -11.36
C SER A 188 5.89 -10.54 -10.61
N LYS A 189 6.64 -9.50 -10.93
CA LYS A 189 7.84 -9.09 -10.18
C LYS A 189 7.51 -8.31 -8.90
N GLU A 190 6.24 -8.23 -8.54
CA GLU A 190 5.77 -7.57 -7.33
C GLU A 190 6.35 -8.21 -6.08
N ILE A 191 6.88 -7.40 -5.19
CA ILE A 191 7.33 -7.75 -3.85
C ILE A 191 6.96 -6.63 -2.90
N TYR A 192 6.77 -6.95 -1.63
CA TYR A 192 6.57 -5.96 -0.58
C TYR A 192 7.78 -5.87 0.33
N ILE A 193 8.09 -4.67 0.79
CA ILE A 193 9.06 -4.43 1.87
C ILE A 193 8.26 -4.03 3.10
N LEU A 194 8.41 -4.81 4.18
CA LEU A 194 7.75 -4.59 5.45
C LEU A 194 8.78 -4.21 6.51
N GLY A 195 8.66 -2.99 7.04
CA GLY A 195 9.37 -2.51 8.21
C GLY A 195 8.49 -2.64 9.45
N LEU A 196 9.04 -3.20 10.52
CA LEU A 196 8.37 -3.40 11.80
C LEU A 196 9.16 -2.73 12.90
N VAL A 197 8.45 -2.09 13.83
CA VAL A 197 8.99 -1.39 15.01
C VAL A 197 9.94 -0.27 14.57
N LYS A 198 9.34 0.87 14.17
CA LYS A 198 10.13 2.09 13.89
C LYS A 198 10.92 2.49 15.13
N LYS A 199 12.21 2.74 14.95
CA LYS A 199 13.17 3.17 15.97
C LYS A 199 12.86 4.55 16.56
#